data_01d72077f2409b6ea8e8fabaeb4999ff
#
_entry.id   01d72077f2409b6ea8e8fabaeb4999ff
#
_cell.length_a   1.000
_cell.length_b   1.000
_cell.length_c   1.000
_cell.angle_alpha   90.00
_cell.angle_beta   90.00
_cell.angle_gamma   90.00
#
_symmetry.space_group_name_H-M   'P 1'
#
loop_
_entity.id
_entity.type
_entity.pdbx_description
1 polymer ?
#
loop_
_entity_poly.entity_id
_entity_poly.type
_entity_poly.pdbx_seq_one_letter_code
_entity_poly.pdbx_strand_id
1 'polypeptide(L)'
;MFLDVLRRRNPAFIEAAMALHQQGLIPANAYVLDLDAVEANARVIKAEADRHGLKTFAMTKQVGRASSFCAAVQRGGIDRAVAVDMACARATHKAGLKVGHLGHLQQVARHEAKAAAERFRPDYWTVFNDTKAQEAAAGAKAAGYVQNLLARIRAEGDTFYRGHEGGFDAADVAAVADRLDSLEGGRFAGITTFPVLLFDHASRKVLPTPNLATLTRAAEALAKAGRRDIEVNAPGTTSSVLLAALAEAGATQCEPGNGLHGTTALHVMEDLPELPAVLYLTEVSHLSGGKAYCFGGGFYIDPIFSDYDVKAIVGREPTVAASALRSVEVPPPSAIDYYAMIDAQGPAAPQPGDTAVFGFRGQAFVTRAFVVGVSGISKGAPKAETIENSFGETAAWPV
;
A
#
# COMPACT_ATOMS: atom_id res chain seq x y z
N MET A 1 -12.67 10.02 11.38
CA MET A 1 -11.43 10.42 10.66
C MET A 1 -11.46 9.83 9.22
N PHE A 2 -10.86 8.68 8.88
CA PHE A 2 -10.95 8.14 7.51
C PHE A 2 -12.39 7.82 7.09
N LEU A 3 -13.22 7.30 7.98
CA LEU A 3 -14.64 7.05 7.72
C LEU A 3 -15.40 8.34 7.39
N ASP A 4 -15.09 9.45 8.04
CA ASP A 4 -15.77 10.73 7.79
C ASP A 4 -15.42 11.28 6.39
N VAL A 5 -14.16 11.12 5.97
CA VAL A 5 -13.72 11.48 4.62
C VAL A 5 -14.42 10.60 3.58
N LEU A 6 -14.48 9.28 3.83
CA LEU A 6 -15.16 8.34 2.95
C LEU A 6 -16.65 8.67 2.81
N ARG A 7 -17.35 8.92 3.93
CA ARG A 7 -18.76 9.31 3.95
C ARG A 7 -19.03 10.58 3.14
N ARG A 8 -18.15 11.56 3.22
CA ARG A 8 -18.31 12.84 2.55
C ARG A 8 -17.93 12.78 1.07
N ARG A 9 -16.86 12.06 0.71
CA ARG A 9 -16.28 12.09 -0.64
C ARG A 9 -16.69 10.92 -1.52
N ASN A 10 -17.07 9.78 -0.93
CA ASN A 10 -17.49 8.59 -1.69
C ASN A 10 -18.63 7.83 -0.98
N PRO A 11 -19.77 8.50 -0.71
CA PRO A 11 -20.92 7.88 -0.02
C PRO A 11 -21.49 6.70 -0.79
N ALA A 12 -21.58 6.78 -2.12
CA ALA A 12 -22.11 5.72 -2.97
C ALA A 12 -21.35 4.39 -2.83
N PHE A 13 -20.05 4.46 -2.54
CA PHE A 13 -19.25 3.27 -2.29
C PHE A 13 -19.65 2.56 -0.99
N ILE A 14 -19.91 3.31 0.08
CA ILE A 14 -20.41 2.74 1.35
C ILE A 14 -21.74 2.04 1.11
N GLU A 15 -22.69 2.73 0.47
CA GLU A 15 -24.03 2.19 0.19
C GLU A 15 -23.98 0.95 -0.70
N ALA A 16 -23.14 0.97 -1.75
CA ALA A 16 -22.92 -0.19 -2.61
C ALA A 16 -22.34 -1.40 -1.85
N ALA A 17 -21.32 -1.18 -1.02
CA ALA A 17 -20.72 -2.24 -0.23
C ALA A 17 -21.72 -2.86 0.77
N MET A 18 -22.51 -2.02 1.46
CA MET A 18 -23.57 -2.50 2.37
C MET A 18 -24.62 -3.32 1.61
N ALA A 19 -25.12 -2.83 0.47
CA ALA A 19 -26.11 -3.52 -0.35
C ALA A 19 -25.60 -4.90 -0.82
N LEU A 20 -24.37 -4.95 -1.33
CA LEU A 20 -23.77 -6.21 -1.81
C LEU A 20 -23.51 -7.21 -0.67
N HIS A 21 -23.13 -6.73 0.52
CA HIS A 21 -23.00 -7.58 1.70
C HIS A 21 -24.35 -8.16 2.12
N GLN A 22 -25.41 -7.36 2.21
CA GLN A 22 -26.75 -7.81 2.58
C GLN A 22 -27.37 -8.78 1.55
N GLN A 23 -26.89 -8.75 0.30
CA GLN A 23 -27.20 -9.73 -0.75
C GLN A 23 -26.37 -11.02 -0.67
N GLY A 24 -25.41 -11.12 0.28
CA GLY A 24 -24.50 -12.26 0.41
C GLY A 24 -23.41 -12.32 -0.65
N LEU A 25 -23.12 -11.23 -1.35
CA LEU A 25 -22.11 -11.14 -2.42
C LEU A 25 -20.73 -10.70 -1.91
N ILE A 26 -20.66 -10.11 -0.73
CA ILE A 26 -19.43 -9.76 -0.02
C ILE A 26 -19.44 -10.45 1.33
N PRO A 27 -18.37 -11.19 1.71
CA PRO A 27 -18.29 -11.82 3.02
C PRO A 27 -18.12 -10.80 4.15
N ALA A 28 -18.54 -11.14 5.35
CA ALA A 28 -18.08 -10.47 6.56
C ALA A 28 -16.55 -10.57 6.68
N ASN A 29 -15.91 -9.60 7.36
CA ASN A 29 -14.45 -9.49 7.48
C ASN A 29 -13.76 -9.31 6.12
N ALA A 30 -14.14 -8.26 5.39
CA ALA A 30 -13.57 -7.94 4.09
C ALA A 30 -13.07 -6.49 3.98
N TYR A 31 -11.90 -6.30 3.39
CA TYR A 31 -11.52 -5.03 2.79
C TYR A 31 -12.19 -4.94 1.42
N VAL A 32 -13.02 -3.94 1.24
CA VAL A 32 -13.74 -3.68 -0.01
C VAL A 32 -13.08 -2.51 -0.73
N LEU A 33 -12.94 -2.62 -2.04
CA LEU A 33 -12.26 -1.64 -2.89
C LEU A 33 -13.22 -1.09 -3.93
N ASP A 34 -13.32 0.23 -4.05
CA ASP A 34 -13.96 0.89 -5.19
C ASP A 34 -12.98 0.92 -6.38
N LEU A 35 -13.15 -0.01 -7.31
CA LEU A 35 -12.25 -0.17 -8.45
C LEU A 35 -12.34 0.99 -9.46
N ASP A 36 -13.48 1.65 -9.57
CA ASP A 36 -13.64 2.81 -10.43
C ASP A 36 -12.84 4.01 -9.88
N ALA A 37 -12.90 4.23 -8.57
CA ALA A 37 -12.11 5.26 -7.89
C ALA A 37 -10.62 4.92 -7.90
N VAL A 38 -10.22 3.65 -7.70
CA VAL A 38 -8.81 3.22 -7.81
C VAL A 38 -8.25 3.51 -9.21
N GLU A 39 -8.99 3.19 -10.27
CA GLU A 39 -8.57 3.50 -11.65
C GLU A 39 -8.41 5.01 -11.87
N ALA A 40 -9.36 5.81 -11.39
CA ALA A 40 -9.29 7.27 -11.47
C ALA A 40 -8.08 7.83 -10.70
N ASN A 41 -7.84 7.36 -9.48
CA ASN A 41 -6.70 7.75 -8.65
C ASN A 41 -5.36 7.40 -9.33
N ALA A 42 -5.26 6.19 -9.88
CA ALA A 42 -4.06 5.75 -10.60
C ALA A 42 -3.79 6.66 -11.81
N ARG A 43 -4.84 7.05 -12.54
CA ARG A 43 -4.74 7.98 -13.69
C ARG A 43 -4.25 9.36 -13.26
N VAL A 44 -4.76 9.90 -12.15
CA VAL A 44 -4.32 11.19 -11.59
C VAL A 44 -2.84 11.15 -11.19
N ILE A 45 -2.45 10.13 -10.42
CA ILE A 45 -1.06 9.94 -9.97
C ILE A 45 -0.13 9.75 -11.16
N LYS A 46 -0.52 8.92 -12.14
CA LYS A 46 0.29 8.64 -13.33
C LYS A 46 0.49 9.89 -14.18
N ALA A 47 -0.56 10.67 -14.41
CA ALA A 47 -0.47 11.90 -15.19
C ALA A 47 0.46 12.92 -14.53
N GLU A 48 0.41 13.06 -13.20
CA GLU A 48 1.31 13.95 -12.46
C GLU A 48 2.76 13.42 -12.46
N ALA A 49 2.95 12.11 -12.28
CA ALA A 49 4.27 11.49 -12.38
C ALA A 49 4.91 11.71 -13.78
N ASP A 50 4.13 11.55 -14.83
CA ASP A 50 4.59 11.79 -16.22
C ASP A 50 4.98 13.23 -16.46
N ARG A 51 4.22 14.18 -15.92
CA ARG A 51 4.55 15.62 -16.01
C ARG A 51 5.92 15.93 -15.46
N HIS A 52 6.35 15.20 -14.42
CA HIS A 52 7.63 15.35 -13.76
C HIS A 52 8.68 14.32 -14.16
N GLY A 53 8.41 13.48 -15.16
CA GLY A 53 9.34 12.45 -15.64
C GLY A 53 9.62 11.32 -14.65
N LEU A 54 8.71 11.09 -13.67
CA LEU A 54 8.87 10.05 -12.67
C LEU A 54 8.34 8.71 -13.17
N LYS A 55 9.13 7.66 -13.02
CA LYS A 55 8.68 6.27 -13.17
C LYS A 55 7.83 5.88 -11.96
N THR A 56 6.69 5.25 -12.19
CA THR A 56 5.73 4.92 -11.15
C THR A 56 5.62 3.42 -10.94
N PHE A 57 5.75 2.96 -9.69
CA PHE A 57 5.58 1.57 -9.29
C PHE A 57 4.47 1.48 -8.25
N ALA A 58 3.38 0.76 -8.57
CA ALA A 58 2.25 0.62 -7.65
C ALA A 58 2.59 -0.27 -6.44
N MET A 59 2.31 0.21 -5.24
CA MET A 59 2.39 -0.57 -4.02
C MET A 59 1.03 -1.21 -3.73
N THR A 60 0.97 -2.54 -3.67
CA THR A 60 -0.28 -3.30 -3.61
C THR A 60 -0.54 -4.00 -2.27
N LYS A 61 0.42 -4.01 -1.35
CA LYS A 61 0.33 -4.76 -0.08
C LYS A 61 -0.83 -4.30 0.81
N GLN A 62 -1.10 -2.99 0.86
CA GLN A 62 -2.12 -2.41 1.74
C GLN A 62 -3.52 -2.97 1.46
N VAL A 63 -3.76 -3.40 0.23
CA VAL A 63 -5.03 -3.96 -0.25
C VAL A 63 -4.91 -5.45 -0.58
N GLY A 64 -4.06 -6.17 0.15
CA GLY A 64 -3.91 -7.62 0.02
C GLY A 64 -3.40 -8.10 -1.34
N ARG A 65 -2.77 -7.24 -2.14
CA ARG A 65 -2.26 -7.54 -3.50
C ARG A 65 -3.36 -8.03 -4.45
N ALA A 66 -4.61 -7.61 -4.23
CA ALA A 66 -5.79 -8.11 -4.95
C ALA A 66 -5.64 -7.93 -6.46
N SER A 67 -6.01 -8.97 -7.22
CA SER A 67 -5.89 -8.97 -8.69
C SER A 67 -6.79 -7.92 -9.35
N SER A 68 -7.98 -7.71 -8.81
CA SER A 68 -8.92 -6.67 -9.27
C SER A 68 -8.36 -5.26 -9.07
N PHE A 69 -7.68 -5.01 -7.95
CA PHE A 69 -6.96 -3.74 -7.71
C PHE A 69 -5.82 -3.55 -8.72
N CYS A 70 -4.99 -4.58 -8.93
CA CYS A 70 -3.91 -4.53 -9.92
C CYS A 70 -4.43 -4.20 -11.32
N ALA A 71 -5.54 -4.82 -11.72
CA ALA A 71 -6.18 -4.55 -13.01
C ALA A 71 -6.71 -3.10 -13.12
N ALA A 72 -7.31 -2.56 -12.05
CA ALA A 72 -7.78 -1.17 -12.01
C ALA A 72 -6.60 -0.17 -12.11
N VAL A 73 -5.53 -0.40 -11.38
CA VAL A 73 -4.29 0.38 -11.43
C VAL A 73 -3.68 0.36 -12.83
N GLN A 74 -3.67 -0.80 -13.49
CA GLN A 74 -3.17 -0.94 -14.86
C GLN A 74 -4.03 -0.16 -15.87
N ARG A 75 -5.36 -0.20 -15.76
CA ARG A 75 -6.25 0.63 -16.59
C ARG A 75 -6.05 2.13 -16.34
N GLY A 76 -5.64 2.51 -15.12
CA GLY A 76 -5.23 3.86 -14.76
C GLY A 76 -3.86 4.29 -15.31
N GLY A 77 -3.13 3.40 -16.02
CA GLY A 77 -1.87 3.69 -16.72
C GLY A 77 -0.60 3.29 -15.96
N ILE A 78 -0.69 2.62 -14.80
CA ILE A 78 0.46 2.13 -14.05
C ILE A 78 0.59 0.63 -14.27
N ASP A 79 1.54 0.20 -15.07
CA ASP A 79 1.73 -1.20 -15.52
C ASP A 79 2.76 -1.98 -14.69
N ARG A 80 3.40 -1.33 -13.71
CA ARG A 80 4.46 -1.87 -12.88
C ARG A 80 4.13 -1.77 -11.40
N ALA A 81 4.56 -2.77 -10.64
CA ALA A 81 4.42 -2.77 -9.18
C ALA A 81 5.79 -2.81 -8.50
N VAL A 82 5.84 -2.26 -7.28
CA VAL A 82 6.91 -2.53 -6.34
C VAL A 82 6.50 -3.71 -5.44
N ALA A 83 7.33 -4.74 -5.42
CA ALA A 83 7.17 -5.91 -4.56
C ALA A 83 8.05 -5.77 -3.32
N VAL A 84 7.43 -5.55 -2.17
CA VAL A 84 8.15 -5.42 -0.90
C VAL A 84 8.80 -6.72 -0.46
N ASP A 85 8.23 -7.85 -0.86
CA ASP A 85 8.64 -9.21 -0.54
C ASP A 85 8.28 -10.18 -1.68
N MET A 86 8.66 -11.44 -1.54
CA MET A 86 8.36 -12.48 -2.53
C MET A 86 6.87 -12.82 -2.62
N ALA A 87 6.08 -12.62 -1.56
CA ALA A 87 4.63 -12.81 -1.61
C ALA A 87 3.98 -11.73 -2.49
N CYS A 88 4.41 -10.48 -2.35
CA CYS A 88 3.99 -9.40 -3.25
C CYS A 88 4.38 -9.68 -4.71
N ALA A 89 5.63 -10.12 -4.95
CA ALA A 89 6.09 -10.44 -6.30
C ALA A 89 5.24 -11.53 -6.97
N ARG A 90 4.92 -12.60 -6.24
CA ARG A 90 4.06 -13.69 -6.73
C ARG A 90 2.65 -13.23 -7.06
N ALA A 91 2.04 -12.48 -6.14
CA ALA A 91 0.65 -12.03 -6.30
C ALA A 91 0.50 -11.00 -7.43
N THR A 92 1.37 -9.98 -7.49
CA THR A 92 1.32 -8.96 -8.55
C THR A 92 1.64 -9.54 -9.93
N HIS A 93 2.60 -10.44 -10.04
CA HIS A 93 2.90 -11.14 -11.28
C HIS A 93 1.71 -12.00 -11.75
N LYS A 94 1.06 -12.75 -10.83
CA LYS A 94 -0.16 -13.51 -11.12
C LYS A 94 -1.31 -12.61 -11.59
N ALA A 95 -1.41 -11.41 -11.02
CA ALA A 95 -2.41 -10.40 -11.37
C ALA A 95 -2.12 -9.66 -12.70
N GLY A 96 -1.02 -9.97 -13.39
CA GLY A 96 -0.67 -9.39 -14.69
C GLY A 96 0.11 -8.07 -14.63
N LEU A 97 0.45 -7.55 -13.44
CA LEU A 97 1.37 -6.43 -13.33
C LEU A 97 2.83 -6.90 -13.41
N LYS A 98 3.65 -6.16 -14.11
CA LYS A 98 5.09 -6.39 -14.11
C LYS A 98 5.66 -6.09 -12.72
N VAL A 99 6.52 -6.98 -12.20
CA VAL A 99 7.34 -6.67 -11.03
C VAL A 99 8.42 -5.69 -11.48
N GLY A 100 8.19 -4.40 -11.27
CA GLY A 100 9.11 -3.34 -11.66
C GLY A 100 10.25 -3.17 -10.66
N HIS A 101 9.94 -3.26 -9.36
CA HIS A 101 10.94 -3.11 -8.31
C HIS A 101 10.77 -4.24 -7.27
N LEU A 102 11.84 -4.98 -6.97
CA LEU A 102 11.86 -6.09 -6.02
C LEU A 102 12.81 -5.82 -4.85
N GLY A 103 12.45 -6.29 -3.65
CA GLY A 103 13.34 -6.25 -2.48
C GLY A 103 13.42 -4.89 -1.79
N HIS A 104 12.46 -4.02 -2.04
CA HIS A 104 12.46 -2.64 -1.53
C HIS A 104 12.51 -2.55 0.02
N LEU A 105 11.69 -3.31 0.74
CA LEU A 105 11.67 -3.31 2.21
C LEU A 105 12.18 -4.60 2.82
N GLN A 106 11.93 -5.73 2.19
CA GLN A 106 12.40 -7.03 2.63
C GLN A 106 13.30 -7.63 1.56
N GLN A 107 14.49 -8.05 1.95
CA GLN A 107 15.44 -8.68 1.04
C GLN A 107 14.95 -10.08 0.65
N VAL A 108 15.23 -10.47 -0.59
CA VAL A 108 14.89 -11.80 -1.10
C VAL A 108 15.73 -12.85 -0.38
N ALA A 109 15.09 -13.92 0.09
CA ALA A 109 15.79 -15.02 0.73
C ALA A 109 16.75 -15.74 -0.26
N ARG A 110 17.91 -16.20 0.23
CA ARG A 110 18.97 -16.76 -0.60
C ARG A 110 18.48 -17.80 -1.62
N HIS A 111 17.64 -18.74 -1.16
CA HIS A 111 17.13 -19.83 -2.00
C HIS A 111 16.01 -19.42 -2.95
N GLU A 112 15.48 -18.20 -2.83
CA GLU A 112 14.47 -17.65 -3.73
C GLU A 112 15.06 -16.76 -4.84
N ALA A 113 16.33 -16.34 -4.72
CA ALA A 113 16.92 -15.37 -5.65
C ALA A 113 16.92 -15.84 -7.10
N LYS A 114 17.31 -17.12 -7.35
CA LYS A 114 17.26 -17.72 -8.69
C LYS A 114 15.83 -17.73 -9.26
N ALA A 115 14.86 -18.21 -8.48
CA ALA A 115 13.46 -18.28 -8.91
C ALA A 115 12.87 -16.88 -9.13
N ALA A 116 13.24 -15.88 -8.33
CA ALA A 116 12.84 -14.51 -8.52
C ALA A 116 13.36 -13.93 -9.83
N ALA A 117 14.64 -14.16 -10.14
CA ALA A 117 15.26 -13.73 -11.37
C ALA A 117 14.64 -14.41 -12.61
N GLU A 118 14.46 -15.72 -12.57
CA GLU A 118 13.87 -16.49 -13.68
C GLU A 118 12.42 -16.12 -13.96
N ARG A 119 11.62 -15.97 -12.91
CA ARG A 119 10.16 -15.81 -13.02
C ARG A 119 9.72 -14.37 -13.22
N PHE A 120 10.30 -13.43 -12.49
CA PHE A 120 9.79 -12.06 -12.45
C PHE A 120 10.59 -11.09 -13.29
N ARG A 121 11.91 -11.30 -13.45
CA ARG A 121 12.82 -10.42 -14.21
C ARG A 121 12.53 -8.95 -13.87
N PRO A 122 12.67 -8.53 -12.58
CA PRO A 122 12.30 -7.18 -12.18
C PRO A 122 13.15 -6.14 -12.92
N ASP A 123 12.57 -4.97 -13.20
CA ASP A 123 13.32 -3.88 -13.83
C ASP A 123 14.46 -3.42 -12.90
N TYR A 124 14.18 -3.41 -11.58
CA TYR A 124 15.13 -3.04 -10.54
C TYR A 124 15.04 -4.00 -9.35
N TRP A 125 16.19 -4.26 -8.73
CA TRP A 125 16.26 -5.09 -7.52
C TRP A 125 17.09 -4.35 -6.47
N THR A 126 16.48 -4.00 -5.34
CA THR A 126 17.15 -3.34 -4.24
C THR A 126 17.95 -4.33 -3.40
N VAL A 127 19.20 -3.96 -3.12
CA VAL A 127 20.13 -4.72 -2.28
C VAL A 127 20.65 -3.87 -1.13
N PHE A 128 20.81 -4.50 0.06
CA PHE A 128 21.22 -3.82 1.29
C PHE A 128 22.69 -4.07 1.63
N ASN A 129 23.32 -5.04 0.99
CA ASN A 129 24.72 -5.44 1.20
C ASN A 129 25.25 -6.25 0.02
N ASP A 130 26.56 -6.46 0.01
CA ASP A 130 27.25 -7.17 -1.08
C ASP A 130 26.79 -8.62 -1.23
N THR A 131 26.46 -9.32 -0.14
CA THR A 131 25.94 -10.71 -0.21
C THR A 131 24.63 -10.77 -0.98
N LYS A 132 23.70 -9.87 -0.69
CA LYS A 132 22.41 -9.81 -1.40
C LYS A 132 22.58 -9.38 -2.86
N ALA A 133 23.53 -8.52 -3.14
CA ALA A 133 23.89 -8.15 -4.50
C ALA A 133 24.43 -9.34 -5.30
N GLN A 134 25.33 -10.13 -4.71
CA GLN A 134 25.87 -11.37 -5.31
C GLN A 134 24.77 -12.39 -5.58
N GLU A 135 23.85 -12.61 -4.63
CA GLU A 135 22.72 -13.53 -4.80
C GLU A 135 21.79 -13.11 -5.96
N ALA A 136 21.46 -11.81 -6.05
CA ALA A 136 20.63 -11.27 -7.13
C ALA A 136 21.33 -11.37 -8.49
N ALA A 137 22.60 -10.98 -8.57
CA ALA A 137 23.42 -11.06 -9.78
C ALA A 137 23.61 -12.50 -10.26
N ALA A 138 23.92 -13.42 -9.35
CA ALA A 138 24.04 -14.85 -9.68
C ALA A 138 22.73 -15.45 -10.21
N GLY A 139 21.58 -15.07 -9.61
CA GLY A 139 20.27 -15.45 -10.10
C GLY A 139 19.99 -14.95 -11.51
N ALA A 140 20.28 -13.69 -11.78
CA ALA A 140 20.11 -13.06 -13.09
C ALA A 140 21.03 -13.68 -14.15
N LYS A 141 22.31 -13.93 -13.81
CA LYS A 141 23.26 -14.63 -14.68
C LYS A 141 22.74 -16.01 -15.08
N ALA A 142 22.26 -16.78 -14.09
CA ALA A 142 21.68 -18.10 -14.34
C ALA A 142 20.42 -18.05 -15.24
N ALA A 143 19.66 -16.95 -15.17
CA ALA A 143 18.48 -16.66 -16.02
C ALA A 143 18.84 -16.00 -17.37
N GLY A 144 20.12 -15.77 -17.68
CA GLY A 144 20.63 -15.27 -18.94
C GLY A 144 20.43 -13.78 -19.16
N TYR A 145 20.48 -12.94 -18.10
CA TYR A 145 20.39 -11.47 -18.24
C TYR A 145 21.24 -10.75 -17.17
N VAL A 146 21.32 -9.44 -17.27
CA VAL A 146 22.00 -8.57 -16.30
C VAL A 146 20.93 -7.78 -15.52
N GLN A 147 20.95 -7.92 -14.19
CA GLN A 147 19.99 -7.28 -13.29
C GLN A 147 20.44 -5.86 -12.94
N ASN A 148 19.55 -4.89 -13.10
CA ASN A 148 19.70 -3.55 -12.55
C ASN A 148 19.56 -3.58 -11.02
N LEU A 149 20.62 -3.23 -10.31
CA LEU A 149 20.66 -3.21 -8.85
C LEU A 149 20.52 -1.77 -8.33
N LEU A 150 19.61 -1.57 -7.41
CA LEU A 150 19.53 -0.34 -6.62
C LEU A 150 20.20 -0.57 -5.27
N ALA A 151 21.21 0.24 -4.96
CA ALA A 151 21.82 0.21 -3.63
C ALA A 151 20.90 0.94 -2.64
N ARG A 152 20.42 0.24 -1.61
CA ARG A 152 19.82 0.94 -0.47
C ARG A 152 20.94 1.60 0.32
N ILE A 153 20.82 2.92 0.51
CA ILE A 153 21.80 3.73 1.24
C ILE A 153 21.22 4.28 2.53
N ARG A 154 22.12 4.58 3.48
CA ARG A 154 21.82 5.23 4.75
C ARG A 154 22.96 6.14 5.18
N ALA A 155 22.67 7.11 6.04
CA ALA A 155 23.67 7.92 6.75
C ALA A 155 23.28 8.03 8.23
N GLU A 156 24.20 8.51 9.05
CA GLU A 156 23.89 8.88 10.44
C GLU A 156 22.83 9.98 10.47
N GLY A 157 21.88 9.88 11.36
CA GLY A 157 20.76 10.81 11.50
C GLY A 157 19.56 10.50 10.58
N ASP A 158 19.65 9.52 9.69
CA ASP A 158 18.50 9.08 8.91
C ASP A 158 17.38 8.48 9.79
N THR A 159 16.15 8.66 9.36
CA THR A 159 14.96 8.16 10.06
C THR A 159 14.51 6.82 9.49
N PHE A 160 14.28 5.85 10.36
CA PHE A 160 13.75 4.53 9.97
C PHE A 160 12.60 4.12 10.88
N TYR A 161 11.67 3.37 10.35
CA TYR A 161 10.80 2.54 11.19
C TYR A 161 11.66 1.46 11.85
N ARG A 162 11.39 1.16 13.11
CA ARG A 162 12.10 0.12 13.85
C ARG A 162 12.01 -1.22 13.11
N GLY A 163 13.18 -1.84 12.80
CA GLY A 163 13.29 -3.06 12.01
C GLY A 163 13.41 -2.84 10.49
N HIS A 164 13.42 -1.57 10.02
CA HIS A 164 13.64 -1.23 8.61
C HIS A 164 15.02 -0.62 8.36
N GLU A 165 15.86 -0.61 9.34
CA GLU A 165 17.23 -0.11 9.28
C GLU A 165 18.09 -0.96 8.32
N GLY A 166 19.17 -0.40 7.82
CA GLY A 166 20.14 -1.11 6.98
C GLY A 166 20.32 -0.50 5.60
N GLY A 167 21.33 -0.98 4.93
CA GLY A 167 21.83 -0.47 3.65
C GLY A 167 23.32 -0.15 3.71
N PHE A 168 23.89 0.21 2.57
CA PHE A 168 25.25 0.69 2.44
C PHE A 168 25.39 2.09 3.04
N ASP A 169 26.58 2.43 3.52
CA ASP A 169 26.87 3.80 3.92
C ASP A 169 26.85 4.73 2.71
N ALA A 170 26.12 5.83 2.79
CA ALA A 170 25.99 6.79 1.70
C ALA A 170 27.33 7.47 1.36
N ALA A 171 28.27 7.55 2.32
CA ALA A 171 29.62 8.10 2.08
C ALA A 171 30.43 7.23 1.10
N ASP A 172 30.14 5.92 1.05
CA ASP A 172 30.87 4.96 0.22
C ASP A 172 30.16 4.69 -1.13
N VAL A 173 29.14 5.47 -1.48
CA VAL A 173 28.22 5.14 -2.59
C VAL A 173 28.92 4.92 -3.93
N ALA A 174 29.99 5.67 -4.24
CA ALA A 174 30.76 5.50 -5.48
C ALA A 174 31.49 4.13 -5.50
N ALA A 175 32.14 3.77 -4.41
CA ALA A 175 32.79 2.46 -4.28
C ALA A 175 31.77 1.31 -4.24
N VAL A 176 30.60 1.52 -3.69
CA VAL A 176 29.47 0.57 -3.76
C VAL A 176 29.06 0.36 -5.22
N ALA A 177 28.90 1.44 -5.98
CA ALA A 177 28.53 1.36 -7.39
C ALA A 177 29.57 0.55 -8.20
N ASP A 178 30.85 0.79 -7.98
CA ASP A 178 31.95 0.05 -8.66
C ASP A 178 31.91 -1.45 -8.31
N ARG A 179 31.66 -1.80 -7.04
CA ARG A 179 31.52 -3.21 -6.61
C ARG A 179 30.32 -3.87 -7.25
N LEU A 180 29.17 -3.19 -7.32
CA LEU A 180 27.96 -3.75 -7.95
C LEU A 180 28.15 -3.96 -9.45
N ASP A 181 28.84 -3.06 -10.13
CA ASP A 181 29.18 -3.21 -11.57
C ASP A 181 30.20 -4.33 -11.83
N SER A 182 31.02 -4.70 -10.85
CA SER A 182 31.95 -5.81 -10.98
C SER A 182 31.29 -7.19 -10.89
N LEU A 183 30.02 -7.25 -10.50
CA LEU A 183 29.27 -8.50 -10.36
C LEU A 183 28.84 -9.02 -11.74
N GLU A 184 29.28 -10.23 -12.08
CA GLU A 184 28.79 -10.90 -13.29
C GLU A 184 27.28 -11.22 -13.17
N GLY A 185 26.46 -10.65 -14.04
CA GLY A 185 24.99 -10.74 -14.01
C GLY A 185 24.31 -9.64 -13.21
N GLY A 186 25.05 -8.67 -12.66
CA GLY A 186 24.53 -7.47 -12.01
C GLY A 186 25.12 -6.21 -12.61
N ARG A 187 24.43 -5.09 -12.45
CA ARG A 187 24.98 -3.75 -12.70
C ARG A 187 24.35 -2.74 -11.76
N PHE A 188 25.12 -1.78 -11.32
CA PHE A 188 24.59 -0.65 -10.57
C PHE A 188 23.67 0.19 -11.47
N ALA A 189 22.46 0.44 -11.02
CA ALA A 189 21.47 1.24 -11.73
C ALA A 189 21.05 2.49 -10.97
N GLY A 190 21.33 2.56 -9.66
CA GLY A 190 20.95 3.72 -8.87
C GLY A 190 20.87 3.44 -7.39
N ILE A 191 20.21 4.34 -6.69
CA ILE A 191 20.11 4.37 -5.23
C ILE A 191 18.68 4.48 -4.75
N THR A 192 18.43 4.00 -3.52
CA THR A 192 17.17 4.15 -2.81
C THR A 192 17.40 4.30 -1.31
N THR A 193 16.44 4.85 -0.61
CA THR A 193 16.32 4.82 0.86
C THR A 193 14.84 4.86 1.24
N PHE A 194 14.50 4.68 2.52
CA PHE A 194 13.10 4.71 2.98
C PHE A 194 13.02 5.00 4.48
N PRO A 195 12.08 5.85 4.89
CA PRO A 195 11.16 6.68 4.11
C PRO A 195 11.77 8.04 3.78
N VAL A 196 11.44 8.63 2.61
CA VAL A 196 11.91 9.98 2.25
C VAL A 196 10.92 11.09 2.61
N LEU A 197 9.64 10.76 2.69
CA LEU A 197 8.55 11.66 3.09
C LEU A 197 7.71 10.99 4.19
N LEU A 198 7.47 11.71 5.27
CA LEU A 198 6.59 11.26 6.36
C LEU A 198 5.59 12.36 6.76
N PHE A 199 4.45 11.92 7.28
CA PHE A 199 3.49 12.82 7.90
C PHE A 199 4.02 13.28 9.26
N ASP A 200 4.10 14.60 9.43
CA ASP A 200 4.45 15.24 10.70
C ASP A 200 3.18 15.66 11.45
N HIS A 201 3.01 15.11 12.65
CA HIS A 201 1.82 15.33 13.47
C HIS A 201 1.71 16.78 13.98
N ALA A 202 2.85 17.43 14.26
CA ALA A 202 2.85 18.77 14.81
C ALA A 202 2.40 19.82 13.78
N SER A 203 2.93 19.75 12.56
CA SER A 203 2.55 20.65 11.46
C SER A 203 1.34 20.18 10.66
N ARG A 204 0.93 18.90 10.82
CA ARG A 204 -0.13 18.23 10.05
C ARG A 204 0.16 18.22 8.53
N LYS A 205 1.43 18.13 8.16
CA LYS A 205 1.92 18.14 6.78
C LYS A 205 2.77 16.91 6.50
N VAL A 206 2.95 16.58 5.24
CA VAL A 206 3.98 15.62 4.82
C VAL A 206 5.28 16.40 4.60
N LEU A 207 6.31 16.01 5.34
CA LEU A 207 7.62 16.67 5.31
C LEU A 207 8.71 15.70 4.83
N PRO A 208 9.79 16.22 4.21
CA PRO A 208 10.96 15.42 3.92
C PRO A 208 11.65 14.96 5.23
N THR A 209 12.08 13.72 5.22
CA THR A 209 12.95 13.18 6.28
C THR A 209 14.43 13.48 5.96
N PRO A 210 15.36 13.31 6.92
CA PRO A 210 16.79 13.40 6.65
C PRO A 210 17.26 12.48 5.51
N ASN A 211 16.57 11.36 5.30
CA ASN A 211 16.87 10.39 4.24
C ASN A 211 16.80 11.01 2.83
N LEU A 212 15.88 11.96 2.59
CA LEU A 212 15.81 12.63 1.30
C LEU A 212 17.09 13.43 1.02
N ALA A 213 17.60 14.16 2.03
CA ALA A 213 18.86 14.88 1.90
C ALA A 213 20.06 13.92 1.72
N THR A 214 20.04 12.75 2.38
CA THR A 214 21.04 11.69 2.18
C THR A 214 21.01 11.17 0.74
N LEU A 215 19.82 10.94 0.19
CA LEU A 215 19.61 10.49 -1.19
C LEU A 215 20.15 11.52 -2.20
N THR A 216 19.82 12.80 -2.01
CA THR A 216 20.27 13.89 -2.87
C THR A 216 21.82 14.02 -2.85
N ARG A 217 22.43 14.04 -1.65
CA ARG A 217 23.91 14.11 -1.54
C ARG A 217 24.61 12.93 -2.18
N ALA A 218 24.06 11.71 -2.04
CA ALA A 218 24.61 10.51 -2.65
C ALA A 218 24.51 10.56 -4.18
N ALA A 219 23.39 11.06 -4.73
CA ALA A 219 23.25 11.26 -6.18
C ALA A 219 24.27 12.29 -6.71
N GLU A 220 24.51 13.37 -5.99
CA GLU A 220 25.55 14.36 -6.31
C GLU A 220 26.97 13.75 -6.27
N ALA A 221 27.26 12.91 -5.27
CA ALA A 221 28.56 12.23 -5.17
C ALA A 221 28.78 11.28 -6.36
N LEU A 222 27.75 10.52 -6.76
CA LEU A 222 27.77 9.68 -7.95
C LEU A 222 27.98 10.49 -9.23
N ALA A 223 27.30 11.62 -9.38
CA ALA A 223 27.47 12.51 -10.52
C ALA A 223 28.89 13.07 -10.62
N LYS A 224 29.52 13.45 -9.48
CA LYS A 224 30.94 13.86 -9.41
C LYS A 224 31.89 12.73 -9.78
N ALA A 225 31.53 11.48 -9.48
CA ALA A 225 32.28 10.28 -9.89
C ALA A 225 32.00 9.85 -11.33
N GLY A 226 31.28 10.68 -12.14
CA GLY A 226 31.00 10.42 -13.54
C GLY A 226 29.74 9.59 -13.81
N ARG A 227 28.98 9.22 -12.77
CA ARG A 227 27.76 8.42 -12.86
C ARG A 227 26.52 9.32 -12.79
N ARG A 228 26.07 9.79 -13.97
CA ARG A 228 24.97 10.76 -14.08
C ARG A 228 23.62 10.13 -14.43
N ASP A 229 23.63 9.07 -15.22
CA ASP A 229 22.43 8.37 -15.69
C ASP A 229 22.07 7.25 -14.70
N ILE A 230 21.60 7.64 -13.51
CA ILE A 230 21.21 6.73 -12.44
C ILE A 230 19.75 6.90 -12.06
N GLU A 231 19.18 5.85 -11.51
CA GLU A 231 17.87 5.93 -10.86
C GLU A 231 18.01 6.43 -9.42
N VAL A 232 17.10 7.31 -9.05
CA VAL A 232 16.94 7.81 -7.68
C VAL A 232 15.53 7.46 -7.24
N ASN A 233 15.40 6.34 -6.53
CA ASN A 233 14.11 5.86 -6.06
C ASN A 233 13.81 6.50 -4.69
N ALA A 234 12.68 7.21 -4.61
CA ALA A 234 12.31 8.02 -3.45
C ALA A 234 10.95 7.61 -2.85
N PRO A 235 10.87 6.45 -2.16
CA PRO A 235 9.64 5.95 -1.58
C PRO A 235 9.30 6.60 -0.24
N GLY A 236 8.00 6.84 -0.01
CA GLY A 236 7.50 7.44 1.23
C GLY A 236 6.00 7.64 1.18
N THR A 237 5.49 8.61 1.91
CA THR A 237 4.10 9.05 1.75
C THR A 237 3.93 9.67 0.37
N THR A 238 3.18 9.01 -0.52
CA THR A 238 3.06 9.39 -1.93
C THR A 238 1.60 9.60 -2.31
N SER A 239 1.28 10.79 -2.80
CA SER A 239 0.04 11.18 -3.48
C SER A 239 0.41 12.11 -4.63
N SER A 240 -0.50 12.42 -5.55
CA SER A 240 -0.22 13.28 -6.71
C SER A 240 0.40 14.63 -6.32
N VAL A 241 -0.11 15.25 -5.26
CA VAL A 241 0.34 16.59 -4.80
C VAL A 241 1.79 16.63 -4.26
N LEU A 242 2.43 15.48 -4.05
CA LEU A 242 3.80 15.38 -3.52
C LEU A 242 4.84 15.07 -4.60
N LEU A 243 4.41 14.74 -5.82
CA LEU A 243 5.33 14.26 -6.88
C LEU A 243 6.24 15.36 -7.40
N ALA A 244 5.77 16.60 -7.49
CA ALA A 244 6.59 17.74 -7.86
C ALA A 244 7.80 17.90 -6.91
N ALA A 245 7.55 17.85 -5.59
CA ALA A 245 8.61 17.99 -4.59
C ALA A 245 9.61 16.84 -4.64
N LEU A 246 9.17 15.61 -4.95
CA LEU A 246 10.10 14.48 -5.17
C LEU A 246 10.98 14.70 -6.40
N ALA A 247 10.41 15.15 -7.51
CA ALA A 247 11.16 15.42 -8.73
C ALA A 247 12.16 16.58 -8.55
N GLU A 248 11.76 17.66 -7.88
CA GLU A 248 12.64 18.78 -7.51
C GLU A 248 13.82 18.35 -6.64
N ALA A 249 13.63 17.33 -5.79
CA ALA A 249 14.69 16.72 -5.01
C ALA A 249 15.59 15.75 -5.82
N GLY A 250 15.36 15.58 -7.11
CA GLY A 250 16.14 14.73 -8.01
C GLY A 250 15.68 13.28 -8.09
N ALA A 251 14.49 12.94 -7.57
CA ALA A 251 13.93 11.60 -7.73
C ALA A 251 13.62 11.30 -9.21
N THR A 252 13.83 10.05 -9.63
CA THR A 252 13.42 9.52 -10.93
C THR A 252 12.29 8.50 -10.83
N GLN A 253 12.00 8.04 -9.59
CA GLN A 253 11.04 6.98 -9.33
C GLN A 253 10.20 7.30 -8.09
N CYS A 254 8.91 6.92 -8.12
CA CYS A 254 7.98 7.02 -6.99
C CYS A 254 7.17 5.74 -6.83
N GLU A 255 6.68 5.49 -5.60
CA GLU A 255 6.00 4.25 -5.23
C GLU A 255 4.68 4.52 -4.49
N PRO A 256 3.62 4.98 -5.19
CA PRO A 256 2.33 5.22 -4.57
C PRO A 256 1.68 3.92 -4.08
N GLY A 257 1.20 3.95 -2.84
CA GLY A 257 0.42 2.89 -2.22
C GLY A 257 -0.90 3.44 -1.71
N ASN A 258 -0.90 4.00 -0.50
CA ASN A 258 -2.11 4.60 0.10
C ASN A 258 -2.72 5.73 -0.76
N GLY A 259 -1.94 6.41 -1.60
CA GLY A 259 -2.46 7.36 -2.57
C GLY A 259 -3.39 6.71 -3.60
N LEU A 260 -3.10 5.49 -4.06
CA LEU A 260 -3.93 4.78 -5.04
C LEU A 260 -5.36 4.46 -4.54
N HIS A 261 -5.55 4.39 -3.23
CA HIS A 261 -6.87 4.19 -2.62
C HIS A 261 -7.29 5.31 -1.65
N GLY A 262 -6.63 6.48 -1.74
CA GLY A 262 -7.08 7.70 -1.08
C GLY A 262 -7.02 7.65 0.46
N THR A 263 -6.02 7.01 1.05
CA THR A 263 -5.88 6.87 2.52
C THR A 263 -4.50 7.22 3.06
N THR A 264 -3.76 8.13 2.42
CA THR A 264 -2.59 8.71 3.09
C THR A 264 -3.06 9.57 4.27
N ALA A 265 -2.17 9.85 5.23
CA ALA A 265 -2.52 10.73 6.35
C ALA A 265 -2.99 12.11 5.88
N LEU A 266 -2.50 12.59 4.75
CA LEU A 266 -2.88 13.90 4.22
C LEU A 266 -4.34 13.93 3.78
N HIS A 267 -4.92 12.82 3.31
CA HIS A 267 -6.33 12.73 2.91
C HIS A 267 -7.34 12.98 4.04
N VAL A 268 -6.93 12.86 5.29
CA VAL A 268 -7.80 13.24 6.44
C VAL A 268 -7.61 14.69 6.87
N MET A 269 -6.58 15.35 6.35
CA MET A 269 -6.31 16.77 6.63
C MET A 269 -6.95 17.69 5.59
N GLU A 270 -6.94 17.27 4.33
CA GLU A 270 -7.43 18.05 3.19
C GLU A 270 -7.98 17.16 2.07
N ASP A 271 -8.78 17.74 1.19
CA ASP A 271 -9.32 17.06 0.02
C ASP A 271 -8.27 17.02 -1.08
N LEU A 272 -7.66 15.85 -1.26
CA LEU A 272 -6.74 15.60 -2.36
C LEU A 272 -7.48 15.18 -3.63
N PRO A 273 -6.82 15.23 -4.81
CA PRO A 273 -7.42 14.75 -6.05
C PRO A 273 -7.88 13.29 -5.98
N GLU A 274 -7.16 12.42 -5.27
CA GLU A 274 -7.50 11.01 -5.11
C GLU A 274 -8.71 10.84 -4.18
N LEU A 275 -9.63 9.97 -4.58
CA LEU A 275 -10.82 9.63 -3.82
C LEU A 275 -10.54 8.48 -2.83
N PRO A 276 -11.17 8.47 -1.64
CA PRO A 276 -11.18 7.30 -0.77
C PRO A 276 -11.84 6.11 -1.48
N ALA A 277 -11.10 5.01 -1.60
CA ALA A 277 -11.48 3.85 -2.40
C ALA A 277 -11.29 2.52 -1.65
N VAL A 278 -11.16 2.55 -0.34
CA VAL A 278 -11.08 1.36 0.51
C VAL A 278 -11.89 1.55 1.77
N LEU A 279 -12.60 0.51 2.18
CA LEU A 279 -13.27 0.39 3.47
C LEU A 279 -13.07 -1.02 4.02
N TYR A 280 -13.26 -1.18 5.33
CA TYR A 280 -13.39 -2.49 5.96
C TYR A 280 -14.84 -2.74 6.30
N LEU A 281 -15.34 -3.92 5.99
CA LEU A 281 -16.72 -4.33 6.17
C LEU A 281 -16.80 -5.62 6.95
N THR A 282 -17.75 -5.68 7.89
CA THR A 282 -18.06 -6.89 8.65
C THR A 282 -19.55 -6.92 9.04
N GLU A 283 -19.93 -7.89 9.87
CA GLU A 283 -21.30 -8.13 10.28
C GLU A 283 -21.41 -8.22 11.81
N VAL A 284 -22.51 -7.75 12.34
CA VAL A 284 -22.88 -7.93 13.76
C VAL A 284 -23.26 -9.38 14.01
N SER A 285 -22.53 -10.04 14.92
CA SER A 285 -22.73 -11.45 15.28
C SER A 285 -23.75 -11.62 16.40
N HIS A 286 -23.60 -10.90 17.53
CA HIS A 286 -24.41 -11.06 18.72
C HIS A 286 -24.37 -9.81 19.60
N LEU A 287 -25.25 -9.79 20.60
CA LEU A 287 -25.34 -8.72 21.61
C LEU A 287 -24.94 -9.25 22.98
N SER A 288 -24.20 -8.47 23.74
CA SER A 288 -23.88 -8.75 25.13
C SER A 288 -23.52 -7.47 25.88
N GLY A 289 -23.99 -7.29 27.11
CA GLY A 289 -23.60 -6.20 28.01
C GLY A 289 -23.80 -4.79 27.42
N GLY A 290 -24.82 -4.56 26.59
CA GLY A 290 -25.07 -3.27 25.94
C GLY A 290 -24.14 -2.96 24.74
N LYS A 291 -23.41 -3.96 24.26
CA LYS A 291 -22.56 -3.92 23.08
C LYS A 291 -23.05 -4.88 22.01
N ALA A 292 -22.85 -4.53 20.75
CA ALA A 292 -23.00 -5.41 19.60
C ALA A 292 -21.60 -5.86 19.14
N TYR A 293 -21.40 -7.15 19.05
CA TYR A 293 -20.13 -7.75 18.66
C TYR A 293 -20.13 -8.01 17.17
N CYS A 294 -19.22 -7.40 16.44
CA CYS A 294 -19.04 -7.67 15.01
C CYS A 294 -17.79 -8.52 14.78
N PHE A 295 -17.81 -9.39 13.73
CA PHE A 295 -16.68 -10.25 13.41
C PHE A 295 -15.41 -9.45 13.14
N GLY A 296 -14.29 -9.94 13.65
CA GLY A 296 -12.97 -9.39 13.45
C GLY A 296 -12.17 -10.14 12.39
N GLY A 297 -10.86 -9.90 12.39
CA GLY A 297 -9.90 -10.52 11.47
C GLY A 297 -9.24 -9.53 10.51
N GLY A 298 -9.77 -8.32 10.40
CA GLY A 298 -9.25 -7.24 9.57
C GLY A 298 -9.00 -5.93 10.32
N PHE A 299 -9.11 -5.92 11.62
CA PHE A 299 -8.89 -4.72 12.43
C PHE A 299 -7.39 -4.38 12.53
N TYR A 300 -6.84 -3.86 11.47
CA TYR A 300 -5.53 -3.21 11.51
C TYR A 300 -5.74 -1.69 11.53
N ILE A 301 -5.67 -1.12 12.73
CA ILE A 301 -5.73 0.32 12.91
C ILE A 301 -4.30 0.84 12.88
N ASP A 302 -3.95 1.47 11.77
CA ASP A 302 -2.62 2.02 11.58
C ASP A 302 -2.33 3.08 12.65
N PRO A 303 -1.24 2.96 13.43
CA PRO A 303 -0.93 3.86 14.54
C PRO A 303 -0.47 5.26 14.11
N ILE A 304 -0.65 5.62 12.85
CA ILE A 304 -0.29 6.95 12.34
C ILE A 304 -1.01 8.08 13.12
N PHE A 305 -2.17 7.77 13.70
CA PHE A 305 -2.88 8.66 14.60
C PHE A 305 -3.10 7.94 15.94
N SER A 306 -2.41 8.40 17.01
CA SER A 306 -2.47 7.78 18.35
C SER A 306 -3.86 7.85 18.97
N ASP A 307 -4.62 8.92 18.68
CA ASP A 307 -5.92 9.23 19.29
C ASP A 307 -7.08 8.93 18.32
N TYR A 308 -7.01 7.79 17.64
CA TYR A 308 -8.00 7.41 16.66
C TYR A 308 -9.27 6.87 17.31
N ASP A 309 -10.32 7.71 17.37
CA ASP A 309 -11.67 7.30 17.79
C ASP A 309 -12.31 6.45 16.68
N VAL A 310 -12.38 5.15 16.90
CA VAL A 310 -12.92 4.19 15.93
C VAL A 310 -14.44 4.28 15.90
N LYS A 311 -14.98 4.49 14.71
CA LYS A 311 -16.44 4.49 14.45
C LYS A 311 -16.78 3.56 13.31
N ALA A 312 -18.01 3.04 13.34
CA ALA A 312 -18.61 2.29 12.24
C ALA A 312 -19.94 2.90 11.84
N ILE A 313 -20.30 2.78 10.57
CA ILE A 313 -21.68 2.87 10.09
C ILE A 313 -22.29 1.49 10.26
N VAL A 314 -23.42 1.40 10.95
CA VAL A 314 -24.05 0.10 11.24
C VAL A 314 -25.51 0.13 10.82
N GLY A 315 -25.93 -0.88 10.08
CA GLY A 315 -27.33 -1.04 9.67
C GLY A 315 -27.53 -2.13 8.64
N ARG A 316 -28.78 -2.50 8.45
CA ARG A 316 -29.21 -3.48 7.44
C ARG A 316 -29.43 -2.83 6.08
N GLU A 317 -30.00 -1.65 6.08
CA GLU A 317 -30.23 -0.87 4.86
C GLU A 317 -29.00 -0.03 4.52
N PRO A 318 -28.64 0.12 3.23
CA PRO A 318 -27.56 1.00 2.79
C PRO A 318 -27.77 2.43 3.30
N THR A 319 -26.77 2.98 3.96
CA THR A 319 -26.86 4.33 4.53
C THR A 319 -25.49 4.95 4.80
N VAL A 320 -25.44 6.27 4.74
CA VAL A 320 -24.32 7.11 5.21
C VAL A 320 -24.77 8.10 6.29
N ALA A 321 -25.99 7.94 6.81
CA ALA A 321 -26.59 8.85 7.76
C ALA A 321 -25.80 8.93 9.07
N ALA A 322 -25.74 10.12 9.68
CA ALA A 322 -25.08 10.30 10.97
C ALA A 322 -25.72 9.48 12.10
N SER A 323 -27.02 9.20 11.99
CA SER A 323 -27.76 8.34 12.94
C SER A 323 -27.31 6.88 12.96
N ALA A 324 -26.66 6.41 11.89
CA ALA A 324 -26.09 5.06 11.80
C ALA A 324 -24.65 4.94 12.33
N LEU A 325 -24.02 6.06 12.69
CA LEU A 325 -22.68 6.07 13.28
C LEU A 325 -22.71 5.54 14.72
N ARG A 326 -21.80 4.63 15.03
CA ARG A 326 -21.60 4.06 16.37
C ARG A 326 -20.12 4.12 16.75
N SER A 327 -19.83 4.39 18.01
CA SER A 327 -18.48 4.22 18.58
C SER A 327 -18.15 2.74 18.70
N VAL A 328 -16.88 2.40 18.48
CA VAL A 328 -16.41 1.01 18.48
C VAL A 328 -15.17 0.89 19.33
N GLU A 329 -15.18 -0.10 20.21
CA GLU A 329 -14.03 -0.55 20.95
C GLU A 329 -13.38 -1.72 20.19
N VAL A 330 -12.15 -1.53 19.75
CA VAL A 330 -11.34 -2.59 19.14
C VAL A 330 -10.48 -3.23 20.23
N PRO A 331 -10.49 -4.56 20.37
CA PRO A 331 -9.73 -5.22 21.43
C PRO A 331 -8.22 -5.01 21.22
N PRO A 332 -7.43 -5.02 22.31
CA PRO A 332 -5.98 -4.97 22.21
C PRO A 332 -5.44 -6.24 21.52
N PRO A 333 -4.22 -6.19 20.93
CA PRO A 333 -3.63 -7.36 20.25
C PRO A 333 -3.56 -8.62 21.12
N SER A 334 -3.46 -8.49 22.44
CA SER A 334 -3.45 -9.60 23.39
C SER A 334 -4.76 -10.39 23.45
N ALA A 335 -5.89 -9.77 23.06
CA ALA A 335 -7.20 -10.42 23.05
C ALA A 335 -7.54 -11.08 21.71
N ILE A 336 -6.65 -10.99 20.72
CA ILE A 336 -6.87 -11.46 19.35
C ILE A 336 -8.18 -10.88 18.78
N ASP A 337 -8.15 -10.36 17.60
CA ASP A 337 -9.29 -9.64 16.99
C ASP A 337 -10.39 -10.57 16.45
N TYR A 338 -10.96 -11.44 17.28
CA TYR A 338 -12.13 -12.22 16.89
C TYR A 338 -13.39 -11.36 16.72
N TYR A 339 -13.54 -10.35 17.58
CA TYR A 339 -14.67 -9.42 17.58
C TYR A 339 -14.20 -8.01 17.95
N ALA A 340 -14.91 -7.01 17.44
CA ALA A 340 -14.93 -5.67 18.02
C ALA A 340 -16.30 -5.38 18.62
N MET A 341 -16.36 -4.42 19.55
CA MET A 341 -17.55 -4.11 20.35
C MET A 341 -18.11 -2.75 19.92
N ILE A 342 -19.25 -2.75 19.25
CA ILE A 342 -19.97 -1.57 18.80
C ILE A 342 -20.93 -1.12 19.91
N ASP A 343 -21.02 0.19 20.16
CA ASP A 343 -22.01 0.71 21.10
C ASP A 343 -23.43 0.42 20.61
N ALA A 344 -24.22 -0.29 21.42
CA ALA A 344 -25.58 -0.71 21.10
C ALA A 344 -26.65 0.09 21.87
N GLN A 345 -26.31 1.25 22.42
CA GLN A 345 -27.26 2.09 23.15
C GLN A 345 -28.09 2.96 22.20
N GLY A 346 -29.30 3.32 22.67
CA GLY A 346 -30.17 4.28 21.99
C GLY A 346 -31.09 3.69 20.93
N PRO A 347 -31.85 4.54 20.21
CA PRO A 347 -32.75 4.13 19.15
C PRO A 347 -31.96 3.57 17.97
N ALA A 348 -32.55 2.63 17.25
CA ALA A 348 -31.93 1.89 16.15
C ALA A 348 -30.61 1.18 16.57
N ALA A 349 -30.65 0.51 17.72
CA ALA A 349 -29.54 -0.32 18.20
C ALA A 349 -29.18 -1.40 17.17
N PRO A 350 -27.87 -1.65 16.94
CA PRO A 350 -27.40 -2.70 16.03
C PRO A 350 -28.00 -4.06 16.38
N GLN A 351 -28.34 -4.85 15.36
CA GLN A 351 -28.89 -6.20 15.49
C GLN A 351 -27.98 -7.23 14.79
N PRO A 352 -27.97 -8.50 15.22
CA PRO A 352 -27.28 -9.56 14.50
C PRO A 352 -27.71 -9.60 13.03
N GLY A 353 -26.72 -9.69 12.14
CA GLY A 353 -26.89 -9.63 10.69
C GLY A 353 -26.84 -8.21 10.09
N ASP A 354 -26.68 -7.16 10.91
CA ASP A 354 -26.45 -5.82 10.39
C ASP A 354 -24.99 -5.69 9.88
N THR A 355 -24.84 -4.99 8.76
CA THR A 355 -23.51 -4.65 8.23
C THR A 355 -22.86 -3.56 9.07
N ALA A 356 -21.58 -3.70 9.36
CA ALA A 356 -20.77 -2.68 9.98
C ALA A 356 -19.62 -2.26 9.04
N VAL A 357 -19.57 -0.96 8.71
CA VAL A 357 -18.58 -0.39 7.78
C VAL A 357 -17.65 0.56 8.51
N PHE A 358 -16.35 0.37 8.28
CA PHE A 358 -15.25 1.15 8.86
C PHE A 358 -14.42 1.82 7.77
N GLY A 359 -13.87 2.99 8.07
CA GLY A 359 -12.85 3.63 7.25
C GLY A 359 -11.51 3.58 7.95
N PHE A 360 -10.55 2.82 7.40
CA PHE A 360 -9.20 2.69 7.93
C PHE A 360 -8.14 3.10 6.90
N ARG A 361 -6.97 3.45 7.39
CA ARG A 361 -5.72 3.32 6.64
C ARG A 361 -5.25 1.88 6.81
N GLY A 362 -5.86 0.97 6.06
CA GLY A 362 -5.70 -0.46 6.24
C GLY A 362 -4.35 -1.00 5.77
N GLN A 363 -3.98 -2.16 6.31
CA GLN A 363 -2.86 -2.98 5.87
C GLN A 363 -3.37 -4.43 5.73
N ALA A 364 -4.19 -4.68 4.71
CA ALA A 364 -4.89 -5.96 4.55
C ALA A 364 -3.94 -7.18 4.55
N PHE A 365 -2.70 -7.00 4.07
CA PHE A 365 -1.73 -8.10 3.96
C PHE A 365 -1.26 -8.70 5.30
N VAL A 366 -1.45 -8.00 6.43
CA VAL A 366 -1.12 -8.52 7.78
C VAL A 366 -2.34 -9.06 8.52
N THR A 367 -3.48 -9.11 7.86
CA THR A 367 -4.76 -9.57 8.43
C THR A 367 -5.19 -10.89 7.78
N ARG A 368 -6.23 -11.50 8.32
CA ARG A 368 -6.92 -12.65 7.73
C ARG A 368 -8.23 -12.24 7.03
N ALA A 369 -8.42 -10.96 6.74
CA ALA A 369 -9.58 -10.47 6.02
C ALA A 369 -9.56 -10.90 4.55
N PHE A 370 -10.74 -11.05 3.98
CA PHE A 370 -10.93 -11.10 2.53
C PHE A 370 -10.64 -9.74 1.91
N VAL A 371 -10.43 -9.73 0.60
CA VAL A 371 -10.34 -8.51 -0.21
C VAL A 371 -11.29 -8.66 -1.39
N VAL A 372 -12.16 -7.68 -1.59
CA VAL A 372 -13.19 -7.73 -2.64
C VAL A 372 -13.20 -6.41 -3.39
N GLY A 373 -12.93 -6.44 -4.69
CA GLY A 373 -13.14 -5.30 -5.57
C GLY A 373 -14.60 -5.14 -5.94
N VAL A 374 -15.07 -3.90 -6.00
CA VAL A 374 -16.40 -3.55 -6.52
C VAL A 374 -16.23 -2.62 -7.71
N SER A 375 -16.72 -3.03 -8.87
CA SER A 375 -16.76 -2.23 -10.09
C SER A 375 -18.14 -1.63 -10.33
N GLY A 376 -18.24 -0.61 -11.20
CA GLY A 376 -19.51 -0.05 -11.66
C GLY A 376 -20.21 0.88 -10.68
N ILE A 377 -19.59 1.29 -9.59
CA ILE A 377 -20.15 2.23 -8.61
C ILE A 377 -20.44 3.57 -9.29
N SER A 378 -19.47 4.07 -10.05
CA SER A 378 -19.61 5.33 -10.80
C SER A 378 -20.73 5.34 -11.84
N LYS A 379 -21.23 4.15 -12.20
CA LYS A 379 -22.32 3.95 -13.19
C LYS A 379 -23.65 3.59 -12.52
N GLY A 380 -23.72 3.55 -11.18
CA GLY A 380 -24.91 3.11 -10.45
C GLY A 380 -25.26 1.63 -10.62
N ALA A 381 -24.32 0.80 -11.05
CA ALA A 381 -24.48 -0.64 -11.25
C ALA A 381 -23.34 -1.41 -10.56
N PRO A 382 -23.26 -1.36 -9.22
CA PRO A 382 -22.18 -1.97 -8.47
C PRO A 382 -22.20 -3.50 -8.60
N LYS A 383 -21.00 -4.07 -8.80
CA LYS A 383 -20.80 -5.51 -8.93
C LYS A 383 -19.57 -5.94 -8.13
N ALA A 384 -19.74 -6.92 -7.25
CA ALA A 384 -18.62 -7.56 -6.58
C ALA A 384 -17.81 -8.42 -7.58
N GLU A 385 -16.51 -8.24 -7.57
CA GLU A 385 -15.56 -9.02 -8.37
C GLU A 385 -15.07 -10.24 -7.57
N THR A 386 -13.97 -10.87 -8.01
CA THR A 386 -13.40 -12.03 -7.34
C THR A 386 -13.07 -11.72 -5.87
N ILE A 387 -13.48 -12.61 -4.98
CA ILE A 387 -13.09 -12.58 -3.57
C ILE A 387 -11.72 -13.23 -3.43
N GLU A 388 -10.81 -12.53 -2.79
CA GLU A 388 -9.43 -12.97 -2.59
C GLU A 388 -9.08 -12.93 -1.09
N ASN A 389 -8.07 -13.70 -0.68
CA ASN A 389 -7.47 -13.57 0.64
C ASN A 389 -6.39 -12.45 0.62
N SER A 390 -5.80 -12.15 1.78
CA SER A 390 -4.77 -11.11 1.93
C SER A 390 -3.44 -11.43 1.21
N PHE A 391 -3.30 -12.60 0.60
CA PHE A 391 -2.16 -13.01 -0.24
C PHE A 391 -2.44 -12.91 -1.75
N GLY A 392 -3.61 -12.42 -2.16
CA GLY A 392 -4.02 -12.33 -3.57
C GLY A 392 -4.38 -13.70 -4.18
N GLU A 393 -4.86 -14.63 -3.35
CA GLU A 393 -5.36 -15.92 -3.80
C GLU A 393 -6.89 -15.92 -3.78
N THR A 394 -7.50 -16.47 -4.82
CA THR A 394 -8.95 -16.59 -4.90
C THR A 394 -9.49 -17.44 -3.75
N ALA A 395 -10.48 -16.93 -3.06
CA ALA A 395 -11.20 -17.61 -2.00
C ALA A 395 -12.59 -18.04 -2.49
N ALA A 396 -13.00 -19.25 -2.09
CA ALA A 396 -14.38 -19.69 -2.33
C ALA A 396 -15.36 -18.94 -1.42
N TRP A 397 -16.48 -18.49 -1.97
CA TRP A 397 -17.54 -17.85 -1.22
C TRP A 397 -18.89 -18.01 -1.93
N PRO A 398 -19.99 -18.34 -1.24
CA PRO A 398 -19.95 -19.04 0.07
C PRO A 398 -19.28 -20.40 -0.07
N VAL A 399 -18.82 -20.95 1.05
CA VAL A 399 -18.09 -22.23 1.09
C VAL A 399 -19.06 -23.37 0.84
#